data_479cde61cedce2bfe7e1cff7da162dca
#
_entry.id   479cde61cedce2bfe7e1cff7da162dca
#
_cell.length_a   1.000
_cell.length_b   1.000
_cell.length_c   1.000
_cell.angle_alpha   90.00
_cell.angle_beta   90.00
_cell.angle_gamma   90.00
#
_symmetry.space_group_name_H-M   'P 1'
#
loop_
_entity.id
_entity.type
_entity.pdbx_description
1 polymer ?
#
loop_
_entity_poly.entity_id
_entity_poly.type
_entity_poly.pdbx_seq_one_letter_code
_entity_poly.pdbx_strand_id
1 'polypeptide(L)'
;MEELKYSEIIKKNAVLAESVADCPVYDITVLSNITCHQLGEILSFNLRSHGLNPRLTLGNYDNIVQDSYHCSGAKMVIIHYDLVAILDKYADYAENLAENQIAVLTETIHTEIDLMLSNLSSVPVVVFDTFLAEGVYSHAFQFSATCLIAENLNMYLRSRKQSNLQIIDIHTTLMRVGFDNVFDWRMYYLSKSLYSVAFWKEYSFELSSLVYKYTGKLKKAIIFDCDNTLWKGILGEDGENGIDMSVHSKIGQIYHRVQQIAVWLSNHGVLIGLCSKNNDSDVEKILLGHSDMKLRKDHIVVSRVNWKDKASNLKEIAEELNIGLDSLIFVDDSPFEINLIREQLPMVLAFQVPAALHLYPAELLKIVDRYMYLSGNSEDIRKTEQYKAQQEREKAKNEYSSLEDYLASLEIGIEIEKDNVFQIERIAQLTQKTNQFNLTTKRYTEAQIEAFMQSKDWEVYAVTVADKFGDSGLTAVCIVKNESGQVGIDTFLMSCRIMGRNIEKVILDYLVSVSYTHLRAH
;
A
#
# COMPACT_ATOMS: atom_id res chain seq x y z
N MET A 1 11.72 -7.63 -12.39
CA MET A 1 10.71 -7.84 -13.45
C MET A 1 10.95 -6.96 -14.69
N GLU A 2 11.40 -5.74 -14.53
CA GLU A 2 11.60 -4.79 -15.66
C GLU A 2 12.50 -5.35 -16.76
N GLU A 3 13.59 -6.00 -16.42
CA GLU A 3 14.56 -6.58 -17.38
C GLU A 3 14.18 -7.94 -17.95
N LEU A 4 13.21 -8.64 -17.35
CA LEU A 4 12.85 -10.00 -17.79
C LEU A 4 12.03 -9.96 -19.09
N LYS A 5 12.31 -10.88 -20.02
CA LYS A 5 11.44 -11.11 -21.18
C LYS A 5 10.14 -11.79 -20.74
N TYR A 6 9.05 -11.58 -21.47
CA TYR A 6 7.75 -12.18 -21.16
C TYR A 6 7.81 -13.71 -21.03
N SER A 7 8.57 -14.38 -21.92
CA SER A 7 8.78 -15.82 -21.85
C SER A 7 9.52 -16.29 -20.58
N GLU A 8 10.37 -15.45 -20.01
CA GLU A 8 11.05 -15.75 -18.74
C GLU A 8 10.11 -15.54 -17.56
N ILE A 9 9.22 -14.54 -17.64
CA ILE A 9 8.17 -14.32 -16.64
C ILE A 9 7.28 -15.56 -16.54
N ILE A 10 6.79 -16.08 -17.65
CA ILE A 10 5.96 -17.30 -17.68
C ILE A 10 6.67 -18.49 -17.01
N LYS A 11 7.94 -18.74 -17.38
CA LYS A 11 8.71 -19.85 -16.79
C LYS A 11 8.90 -19.70 -15.28
N LYS A 12 9.27 -18.49 -14.83
CA LYS A 12 9.46 -18.21 -13.39
C LYS A 12 8.13 -18.23 -12.64
N ASN A 13 7.05 -17.76 -13.26
CA ASN A 13 5.71 -17.78 -12.67
C ASN A 13 5.23 -19.20 -12.36
N ALA A 14 5.51 -20.16 -13.24
CA ALA A 14 5.19 -21.57 -13.01
C ALA A 14 5.93 -22.15 -11.79
N VAL A 15 7.22 -21.84 -11.63
CA VAL A 15 8.01 -22.27 -10.45
C VAL A 15 7.50 -21.62 -9.16
N LEU A 16 7.19 -20.33 -9.20
CA LEU A 16 6.67 -19.62 -8.04
C LEU A 16 5.28 -20.12 -7.62
N ALA A 17 4.47 -20.63 -8.57
CA ALA A 17 3.15 -21.18 -8.24
C ALA A 17 3.24 -22.35 -7.26
N GLU A 18 4.27 -23.20 -7.39
CA GLU A 18 4.51 -24.31 -6.47
C GLU A 18 4.92 -23.82 -5.08
N SER A 19 5.73 -22.76 -5.02
CA SER A 19 6.23 -22.23 -3.73
C SER A 19 5.17 -21.55 -2.88
N VAL A 20 4.05 -21.10 -3.46
CA VAL A 20 2.94 -20.43 -2.76
C VAL A 20 1.68 -21.30 -2.69
N ALA A 21 1.73 -22.57 -3.09
CA ALA A 21 0.55 -23.44 -3.18
C ALA A 21 -0.20 -23.59 -1.85
N ASP A 22 0.52 -23.61 -0.74
CA ASP A 22 -0.04 -23.73 0.62
C ASP A 22 -0.55 -22.38 1.19
N CYS A 23 -0.30 -21.27 0.49
CA CYS A 23 -0.79 -19.96 0.92
C CYS A 23 -2.29 -19.80 0.60
N PRO A 24 -3.03 -19.02 1.40
CA PRO A 24 -4.43 -18.71 1.11
C PRO A 24 -4.62 -18.10 -0.28
N VAL A 25 -5.62 -18.62 -1.00
CA VAL A 25 -5.91 -18.16 -2.36
C VAL A 25 -6.54 -16.75 -2.31
N TYR A 26 -6.03 -15.86 -3.16
CA TYR A 26 -6.59 -14.53 -3.38
C TYR A 26 -7.21 -14.45 -4.78
N ASP A 27 -8.55 -14.46 -4.83
CA ASP A 27 -9.32 -14.51 -6.08
C ASP A 27 -9.42 -13.13 -6.72
N ILE A 28 -8.94 -13.01 -7.96
CA ILE A 28 -8.97 -11.80 -8.77
C ILE A 28 -9.67 -12.12 -10.09
N THR A 29 -10.70 -11.34 -10.43
CA THR A 29 -11.33 -11.41 -11.75
C THR A 29 -11.00 -10.16 -12.55
N VAL A 30 -10.63 -10.33 -13.80
CA VAL A 30 -10.37 -9.22 -14.73
C VAL A 30 -11.45 -9.22 -15.80
N LEU A 31 -12.20 -8.14 -15.87
CA LEU A 31 -13.23 -7.88 -16.89
C LEU A 31 -12.68 -6.86 -17.88
N SER A 32 -12.70 -7.16 -19.17
CA SER A 32 -12.09 -6.27 -20.18
C SER A 32 -12.78 -6.39 -21.53
N ASN A 33 -12.83 -5.29 -22.26
CA ASN A 33 -13.26 -5.23 -23.67
C ASN A 33 -12.09 -5.37 -24.66
N ILE A 34 -10.89 -5.65 -24.15
CA ILE A 34 -9.72 -6.00 -24.95
C ILE A 34 -9.11 -7.32 -24.42
N THR A 35 -8.23 -7.93 -25.22
CA THR A 35 -7.53 -9.13 -24.80
C THR A 35 -6.38 -8.78 -23.85
N CYS A 36 -6.40 -9.31 -22.62
CA CYS A 36 -5.44 -9.00 -21.56
C CYS A 36 -4.75 -10.24 -20.93
N HIS A 37 -4.55 -11.33 -21.71
CA HIS A 37 -3.89 -12.55 -21.21
C HIS A 37 -2.49 -12.31 -20.62
N GLN A 38 -1.74 -11.37 -21.21
CA GLN A 38 -0.41 -11.01 -20.70
C GLN A 38 -0.44 -10.43 -19.29
N LEU A 39 -1.46 -9.62 -18.97
CA LEU A 39 -1.68 -9.10 -17.62
C LEU A 39 -1.82 -10.24 -16.60
N GLY A 40 -2.59 -11.28 -16.93
CA GLY A 40 -2.81 -12.42 -16.05
C GLY A 40 -1.52 -13.08 -15.59
N GLU A 41 -0.60 -13.35 -16.53
CA GLU A 41 0.70 -13.96 -16.23
C GLU A 41 1.64 -13.01 -15.46
N ILE A 42 1.69 -11.73 -15.87
CA ILE A 42 2.59 -10.74 -15.31
C ILE A 42 2.16 -10.39 -13.88
N LEU A 43 0.87 -10.17 -13.65
CA LEU A 43 0.33 -9.87 -12.32
C LEU A 43 0.50 -11.07 -11.38
N SER A 44 0.21 -12.29 -11.86
CA SER A 44 0.43 -13.50 -11.07
C SER A 44 1.89 -13.67 -10.65
N PHE A 45 2.83 -13.45 -11.57
CA PHE A 45 4.26 -13.49 -11.29
C PHE A 45 4.64 -12.47 -10.21
N ASN A 46 4.17 -11.23 -10.34
CA ASN A 46 4.48 -10.17 -9.40
C ASN A 46 3.96 -10.48 -7.99
N LEU A 47 2.72 -10.93 -7.87
CA LEU A 47 2.10 -11.29 -6.60
C LEU A 47 2.77 -12.51 -5.95
N ARG A 48 3.07 -13.56 -6.74
CA ARG A 48 3.75 -14.77 -6.25
C ARG A 48 5.18 -14.48 -5.78
N SER A 49 5.88 -13.57 -6.44
CA SER A 49 7.21 -13.12 -6.01
C SER A 49 7.21 -12.49 -4.60
N HIS A 50 6.04 -12.10 -4.09
CA HIS A 50 5.84 -11.54 -2.75
C HIS A 50 5.06 -12.48 -1.81
N GLY A 51 5.04 -13.79 -2.13
CA GLY A 51 4.47 -14.82 -1.28
C GLY A 51 2.94 -14.80 -1.21
N LEU A 52 2.27 -14.34 -2.28
CA LEU A 52 0.82 -14.42 -2.44
C LEU A 52 0.45 -15.54 -3.42
N ASN A 53 -0.70 -16.15 -3.21
CA ASN A 53 -1.24 -17.18 -4.11
C ASN A 53 -2.46 -16.64 -4.88
N PRO A 54 -2.25 -15.85 -5.98
CA PRO A 54 -3.34 -15.32 -6.76
C PRO A 54 -3.98 -16.42 -7.62
N ARG A 55 -5.30 -16.42 -7.69
CA ARG A 55 -6.09 -17.13 -8.71
C ARG A 55 -6.75 -16.08 -9.60
N LEU A 56 -6.16 -15.87 -10.79
CA LEU A 56 -6.69 -14.93 -11.77
C LEU A 56 -7.68 -15.63 -12.70
N THR A 57 -8.85 -15.02 -12.84
CA THR A 57 -9.88 -15.40 -13.81
C THR A 57 -10.08 -14.24 -14.78
N LEU A 58 -9.98 -14.50 -16.07
CA LEU A 58 -10.29 -13.51 -17.10
C LEU A 58 -11.74 -13.72 -17.54
N GLY A 59 -12.50 -12.65 -17.57
CA GLY A 59 -13.86 -12.63 -18.13
C GLY A 59 -13.87 -12.86 -19.64
N ASN A 60 -15.04 -13.00 -20.21
CA ASN A 60 -15.19 -13.11 -21.66
C ASN A 60 -14.87 -11.77 -22.33
N TYR A 61 -14.25 -11.86 -23.53
CA TYR A 61 -13.94 -10.68 -24.33
C TYR A 61 -15.20 -9.85 -24.59
N ASP A 62 -15.11 -8.54 -24.29
CA ASP A 62 -16.17 -7.55 -24.55
C ASP A 62 -17.55 -7.88 -23.91
N ASN A 63 -17.53 -8.59 -22.76
CA ASN A 63 -18.74 -9.01 -22.06
C ASN A 63 -18.77 -8.50 -20.61
N ILE A 64 -18.18 -7.32 -20.36
CA ILE A 64 -17.92 -6.80 -19.02
C ILE A 64 -19.20 -6.69 -18.18
N VAL A 65 -20.26 -6.09 -18.75
CA VAL A 65 -21.52 -5.86 -18.03
C VAL A 65 -22.15 -7.19 -17.61
N GLN A 66 -22.23 -8.16 -18.52
CA GLN A 66 -22.82 -9.46 -18.25
C GLN A 66 -21.98 -10.29 -17.27
N ASP A 67 -20.67 -10.29 -17.44
CA ASP A 67 -19.77 -11.04 -16.57
C ASP A 67 -19.74 -10.46 -15.15
N SER A 68 -20.00 -9.15 -14.97
CA SER A 68 -20.06 -8.51 -13.67
C SER A 68 -21.12 -9.10 -12.72
N TYR A 69 -22.19 -9.69 -13.25
CA TYR A 69 -23.21 -10.42 -12.45
C TYR A 69 -22.67 -11.67 -11.77
N HIS A 70 -21.56 -12.23 -12.25
CA HIS A 70 -21.05 -13.53 -11.82
C HIS A 70 -19.79 -13.43 -10.93
N CYS A 71 -19.41 -12.23 -10.48
CA CYS A 71 -18.16 -11.97 -9.76
C CYS A 71 -18.29 -11.99 -8.23
N SER A 72 -19.42 -12.38 -7.66
CA SER A 72 -19.70 -12.29 -6.20
C SER A 72 -18.71 -13.07 -5.32
N GLY A 73 -18.00 -14.07 -5.87
CA GLY A 73 -16.98 -14.85 -5.15
C GLY A 73 -15.57 -14.25 -5.20
N ALA A 74 -15.32 -13.24 -6.03
CA ALA A 74 -14.02 -12.61 -6.16
C ALA A 74 -13.69 -11.73 -4.94
N LYS A 75 -12.40 -11.69 -4.58
CA LYS A 75 -11.88 -10.73 -3.59
C LYS A 75 -11.60 -9.36 -4.21
N MET A 76 -11.26 -9.36 -5.50
CA MET A 76 -11.02 -8.15 -6.27
C MET A 76 -11.52 -8.37 -7.70
N VAL A 77 -12.21 -7.36 -8.25
CA VAL A 77 -12.58 -7.31 -9.66
C VAL A 77 -11.91 -6.10 -10.28
N ILE A 78 -11.18 -6.32 -11.36
CA ILE A 78 -10.51 -5.29 -12.15
C ILE A 78 -11.30 -5.08 -13.43
N ILE A 79 -11.75 -3.86 -13.66
CA ILE A 79 -12.47 -3.44 -14.87
C ILE A 79 -11.51 -2.62 -15.72
N HIS A 80 -11.12 -3.19 -16.84
CA HIS A 80 -10.32 -2.53 -17.87
C HIS A 80 -11.21 -2.26 -19.07
N TYR A 81 -11.91 -1.12 -19.05
CA TYR A 81 -12.89 -0.73 -20.07
C TYR A 81 -12.28 0.29 -21.00
N ASP A 82 -11.63 -0.19 -22.05
CA ASP A 82 -10.80 0.60 -22.95
C ASP A 82 -11.61 1.40 -23.97
N LEU A 83 -11.28 2.70 -24.10
CA LEU A 83 -12.01 3.61 -24.96
C LEU A 83 -11.79 3.32 -26.45
N VAL A 84 -10.61 2.84 -26.86
CA VAL A 84 -10.33 2.47 -28.26
C VAL A 84 -11.28 1.36 -28.70
N ALA A 85 -11.43 0.32 -27.88
CA ALA A 85 -12.33 -0.78 -28.17
C ALA A 85 -13.81 -0.36 -28.14
N ILE A 86 -14.18 0.57 -27.27
CA ILE A 86 -15.53 1.16 -27.24
C ILE A 86 -15.81 1.88 -28.56
N LEU A 87 -14.91 2.75 -29.01
CA LEU A 87 -15.09 3.55 -30.21
C LEU A 87 -15.11 2.69 -31.49
N ASP A 88 -14.33 1.62 -31.54
CA ASP A 88 -14.35 0.66 -32.67
C ASP A 88 -15.75 0.07 -32.95
N LYS A 89 -16.61 -0.05 -31.94
CA LYS A 89 -17.98 -0.57 -32.11
C LYS A 89 -18.89 0.37 -32.91
N TYR A 90 -18.57 1.66 -32.90
CA TYR A 90 -19.39 2.67 -33.58
C TYR A 90 -19.03 2.82 -35.05
N ALA A 91 -18.02 2.09 -35.56
CA ALA A 91 -17.56 2.04 -36.97
C ALA A 91 -17.17 3.40 -37.59
N ASP A 92 -17.18 4.47 -36.81
CA ASP A 92 -16.80 5.81 -37.20
C ASP A 92 -15.62 6.31 -36.34
N TYR A 93 -14.74 7.05 -36.97
CA TYR A 93 -13.68 7.76 -36.27
C TYR A 93 -14.30 8.82 -35.34
N ALA A 94 -13.93 8.83 -34.07
CA ALA A 94 -14.56 9.68 -33.03
C ALA A 94 -14.64 11.16 -33.42
N GLU A 95 -13.63 11.66 -34.15
CA GLU A 95 -13.57 13.06 -34.62
C GLU A 95 -14.62 13.39 -35.67
N ASN A 96 -15.30 12.39 -36.27
CA ASN A 96 -16.41 12.58 -37.19
C ASN A 96 -17.78 12.59 -36.52
N LEU A 97 -17.83 12.27 -35.19
CA LEU A 97 -19.09 12.24 -34.46
C LEU A 97 -19.63 13.65 -34.20
N ALA A 98 -20.91 13.86 -34.47
CA ALA A 98 -21.60 15.08 -34.08
C ALA A 98 -21.80 15.14 -32.56
N GLU A 99 -21.94 16.35 -32.01
CA GLU A 99 -22.10 16.57 -30.55
C GLU A 99 -23.23 15.71 -29.94
N ASN A 100 -24.35 15.56 -30.62
CA ASN A 100 -25.47 14.73 -30.15
C ASN A 100 -25.12 13.23 -30.14
N GLN A 101 -24.28 12.75 -31.06
CA GLN A 101 -23.82 11.36 -31.09
C GLN A 101 -22.84 11.11 -29.95
N ILE A 102 -21.93 12.07 -29.67
CA ILE A 102 -21.03 12.03 -28.52
C ILE A 102 -21.85 11.97 -27.20
N ALA A 103 -22.89 12.81 -27.08
CA ALA A 103 -23.74 12.83 -25.91
C ALA A 103 -24.46 11.49 -25.68
N VAL A 104 -25.02 10.88 -26.75
CA VAL A 104 -25.67 9.57 -26.66
C VAL A 104 -24.67 8.48 -26.30
N LEU A 105 -23.49 8.51 -26.87
CA LEU A 105 -22.42 7.54 -26.56
C LEU A 105 -22.00 7.63 -25.09
N THR A 106 -21.69 8.83 -24.60
CA THR A 106 -21.26 9.03 -23.20
C THR A 106 -22.35 8.61 -22.22
N GLU A 107 -23.62 8.91 -22.48
CA GLU A 107 -24.75 8.49 -21.63
C GLU A 107 -24.92 6.96 -21.62
N THR A 108 -24.70 6.31 -22.75
CA THR A 108 -24.73 4.84 -22.83
C THR A 108 -23.63 4.24 -21.95
N ILE A 109 -22.40 4.77 -22.04
CA ILE A 109 -21.27 4.28 -21.22
C ILE A 109 -21.51 4.59 -19.74
N HIS A 110 -22.07 5.75 -19.38
CA HIS A 110 -22.45 6.06 -17.99
C HIS A 110 -23.39 5.01 -17.42
N THR A 111 -24.40 4.62 -18.21
CA THR A 111 -25.37 3.59 -17.82
C THR A 111 -24.69 2.23 -17.62
N GLU A 112 -23.76 1.86 -18.49
CA GLU A 112 -22.99 0.63 -18.37
C GLU A 112 -22.08 0.64 -17.13
N ILE A 113 -21.41 1.77 -16.83
CA ILE A 113 -20.61 1.97 -15.62
C ILE A 113 -21.47 1.77 -14.37
N ASP A 114 -22.63 2.42 -14.30
CA ASP A 114 -23.53 2.31 -13.14
C ASP A 114 -24.04 0.88 -12.94
N LEU A 115 -24.33 0.19 -14.03
CA LEU A 115 -24.79 -1.20 -13.98
C LEU A 115 -23.67 -2.14 -13.50
N MET A 116 -22.45 -1.98 -14.03
CA MET A 116 -21.28 -2.76 -13.57
C MET A 116 -21.02 -2.53 -12.08
N LEU A 117 -20.98 -1.27 -11.64
CA LEU A 117 -20.72 -0.92 -10.25
C LEU A 117 -21.83 -1.45 -9.31
N SER A 118 -23.09 -1.38 -9.73
CA SER A 118 -24.24 -1.95 -8.99
C SER A 118 -24.10 -3.45 -8.82
N ASN A 119 -23.79 -4.18 -9.90
CA ASN A 119 -23.59 -5.65 -9.87
C ASN A 119 -22.45 -6.08 -8.96
N LEU A 120 -21.41 -5.24 -8.86
CA LEU A 120 -20.20 -5.50 -8.09
C LEU A 120 -20.25 -4.91 -6.66
N SER A 121 -21.40 -4.42 -6.22
CA SER A 121 -21.53 -3.79 -4.89
C SER A 121 -21.16 -4.71 -3.72
N SER A 122 -21.31 -6.03 -3.87
CA SER A 122 -20.92 -7.02 -2.85
C SER A 122 -19.46 -7.47 -2.92
N VAL A 123 -18.72 -7.12 -3.97
CA VAL A 123 -17.31 -7.47 -4.14
C VAL A 123 -16.46 -6.60 -3.19
N PRO A 124 -15.52 -7.17 -2.43
CA PRO A 124 -14.72 -6.39 -1.48
C PRO A 124 -13.95 -5.23 -2.11
N VAL A 125 -13.37 -5.42 -3.28
CA VAL A 125 -12.58 -4.41 -3.99
C VAL A 125 -12.92 -4.42 -5.48
N VAL A 126 -13.37 -3.29 -5.99
CA VAL A 126 -13.58 -3.05 -7.43
C VAL A 126 -12.56 -2.03 -7.88
N VAL A 127 -11.73 -2.41 -8.85
CA VAL A 127 -10.75 -1.52 -9.48
C VAL A 127 -11.28 -1.13 -10.84
N PHE A 128 -11.33 0.16 -11.13
CA PHE A 128 -11.75 0.68 -12.42
C PHE A 128 -10.66 1.61 -12.96
N ASP A 129 -10.22 1.39 -14.19
CA ASP A 129 -9.24 2.25 -14.83
C ASP A 129 -9.87 3.51 -15.40
N THR A 130 -9.13 4.62 -15.38
CA THR A 130 -9.54 5.81 -16.12
C THR A 130 -9.48 5.53 -17.62
N PHE A 131 -10.33 6.24 -18.39
CA PHE A 131 -10.34 6.17 -19.84
C PHE A 131 -9.18 6.93 -20.43
N LEU A 132 -8.45 6.30 -21.35
CA LEU A 132 -7.32 6.88 -22.06
C LEU A 132 -7.75 7.29 -23.47
N ALA A 133 -7.51 8.55 -23.82
CA ALA A 133 -7.65 8.99 -25.21
C ALA A 133 -6.45 8.52 -26.03
N GLU A 134 -6.71 7.82 -27.12
CA GLU A 134 -5.70 7.48 -28.11
C GLU A 134 -5.26 8.73 -28.86
N GLY A 135 -3.98 9.05 -28.82
CA GLY A 135 -3.34 10.06 -29.65
C GLY A 135 -3.88 11.47 -29.47
N VAL A 136 -3.12 12.33 -28.85
CA VAL A 136 -3.45 13.75 -28.73
C VAL A 136 -3.09 14.46 -30.05
N TYR A 137 -3.91 14.30 -31.06
CA TYR A 137 -3.82 15.16 -32.27
C TYR A 137 -4.64 16.43 -32.05
N SER A 138 -4.16 17.31 -31.18
CA SER A 138 -4.74 18.65 -31.12
C SER A 138 -4.21 19.49 -32.26
N HIS A 139 -5.02 19.72 -33.28
CA HIS A 139 -4.79 20.80 -34.20
C HIS A 139 -5.26 22.10 -33.53
N ALA A 140 -4.30 22.98 -33.25
CA ALA A 140 -4.54 24.38 -32.93
C ALA A 140 -5.62 24.63 -31.84
N PHE A 141 -5.31 24.39 -30.60
CA PHE A 141 -6.09 24.80 -29.43
C PHE A 141 -7.49 24.15 -29.23
N GLN A 142 -7.86 23.15 -30.02
CA GLN A 142 -9.07 22.38 -29.79
C GLN A 142 -8.73 20.98 -29.27
N PHE A 143 -9.41 20.55 -28.19
CA PHE A 143 -9.36 19.16 -27.75
C PHE A 143 -10.02 18.28 -28.81
N SER A 144 -9.44 17.10 -29.07
CA SER A 144 -10.06 16.11 -29.94
C SER A 144 -11.37 15.59 -29.32
N ALA A 145 -12.30 15.12 -30.13
CA ALA A 145 -13.54 14.50 -29.63
C ALA A 145 -13.25 13.33 -28.70
N THR A 146 -12.25 12.52 -29.04
CA THR A 146 -11.79 11.40 -28.19
C THR A 146 -11.34 11.88 -26.80
N CYS A 147 -10.57 12.99 -26.71
CA CYS A 147 -10.16 13.57 -25.43
C CYS A 147 -11.37 14.05 -24.62
N LEU A 148 -12.32 14.73 -25.25
CA LEU A 148 -13.53 15.22 -24.58
C LEU A 148 -14.39 14.07 -24.04
N ILE A 149 -14.51 12.99 -24.80
CA ILE A 149 -15.20 11.77 -24.36
C ILE A 149 -14.49 11.18 -23.14
N ALA A 150 -13.16 10.98 -23.21
CA ALA A 150 -12.37 10.43 -22.12
C ALA A 150 -12.46 11.28 -20.84
N GLU A 151 -12.37 12.61 -20.95
CA GLU A 151 -12.51 13.53 -19.81
C GLU A 151 -13.90 13.44 -19.18
N ASN A 152 -14.96 13.44 -20.00
CA ASN A 152 -16.33 13.31 -19.52
C ASN A 152 -16.52 11.99 -18.74
N LEU A 153 -16.08 10.87 -19.31
CA LEU A 153 -16.18 9.55 -18.67
C LEU A 153 -15.35 9.48 -17.39
N ASN A 154 -14.16 10.08 -17.37
CA ASN A 154 -13.30 10.12 -16.18
C ASN A 154 -13.90 11.00 -15.08
N MET A 155 -14.51 12.13 -15.40
CA MET A 155 -15.23 12.96 -14.44
C MET A 155 -16.44 12.20 -13.87
N TYR A 156 -17.17 11.52 -14.74
CA TYR A 156 -18.30 10.68 -14.32
C TYR A 156 -17.86 9.57 -13.37
N LEU A 157 -16.85 8.80 -13.74
CA LEU A 157 -16.29 7.73 -12.90
C LEU A 157 -15.83 8.24 -11.52
N ARG A 158 -15.07 9.36 -11.48
CA ARG A 158 -14.62 9.97 -10.22
C ARG A 158 -15.77 10.53 -9.36
N SER A 159 -16.92 10.81 -9.95
CA SER A 159 -18.11 11.24 -9.19
C SER A 159 -18.81 10.10 -8.44
N ARG A 160 -18.52 8.86 -8.80
CA ARG A 160 -19.11 7.68 -8.14
C ARG A 160 -18.55 7.50 -6.73
N LYS A 161 -19.43 7.53 -5.74
CA LYS A 161 -19.07 7.36 -4.33
C LYS A 161 -19.49 5.97 -3.87
N GLN A 162 -18.72 4.97 -4.26
CA GLN A 162 -18.91 3.60 -3.82
C GLN A 162 -17.69 3.18 -3.00
N SER A 163 -17.90 2.74 -1.76
CA SER A 163 -16.83 2.52 -0.79
C SER A 163 -15.83 1.40 -1.17
N ASN A 164 -16.24 0.46 -2.01
CA ASN A 164 -15.36 -0.59 -2.54
C ASN A 164 -14.68 -0.23 -3.88
N LEU A 165 -14.97 0.94 -4.46
CA LEU A 165 -14.40 1.38 -5.73
C LEU A 165 -13.01 2.01 -5.53
N GLN A 166 -12.04 1.53 -6.28
CA GLN A 166 -10.70 2.10 -6.40
C GLN A 166 -10.48 2.49 -7.87
N ILE A 167 -10.10 3.73 -8.12
CA ILE A 167 -9.84 4.22 -9.48
C ILE A 167 -8.34 4.28 -9.70
N ILE A 168 -7.84 3.59 -10.73
CA ILE A 168 -6.45 3.70 -11.19
C ILE A 168 -6.40 4.71 -12.33
N ASP A 169 -5.52 5.70 -12.18
CA ASP A 169 -5.22 6.64 -13.26
C ASP A 169 -4.20 6.03 -14.22
N ILE A 170 -4.71 5.44 -15.30
CA ILE A 170 -3.90 4.74 -16.31
C ILE A 170 -2.88 5.66 -17.01
N HIS A 171 -3.08 7.00 -16.96
CA HIS A 171 -2.12 7.95 -17.47
C HIS A 171 -0.78 7.89 -16.73
N THR A 172 -0.78 7.52 -15.45
CA THR A 172 0.46 7.30 -14.68
C THR A 172 1.29 6.18 -15.29
N THR A 173 0.66 5.05 -15.62
CA THR A 173 1.31 3.93 -16.31
C THR A 173 1.85 4.36 -17.67
N LEU A 174 1.05 5.11 -18.44
CA LEU A 174 1.45 5.65 -19.74
C LEU A 174 2.69 6.56 -19.64
N MET A 175 2.70 7.47 -18.68
CA MET A 175 3.85 8.39 -18.47
C MET A 175 5.13 7.63 -18.13
N ARG A 176 5.05 6.53 -17.36
CA ARG A 176 6.21 5.71 -16.98
C ARG A 176 6.77 4.88 -18.13
N VAL A 177 5.90 4.36 -18.98
CA VAL A 177 6.27 3.52 -20.14
C VAL A 177 6.71 4.38 -21.31
N GLY A 178 6.14 5.57 -21.45
CA GLY A 178 6.28 6.46 -22.60
C GLY A 178 5.32 6.09 -23.73
N PHE A 179 4.66 7.10 -24.28
CA PHE A 179 3.54 6.96 -25.22
C PHE A 179 3.83 5.98 -26.38
N ASP A 180 5.01 6.11 -27.01
CA ASP A 180 5.39 5.27 -28.17
C ASP A 180 5.56 3.77 -27.84
N ASN A 181 5.67 3.42 -26.57
CA ASN A 181 5.88 2.05 -26.12
C ASN A 181 4.64 1.41 -25.47
N VAL A 182 3.53 2.14 -25.38
CA VAL A 182 2.31 1.69 -24.69
C VAL A 182 1.50 0.76 -25.55
N PHE A 183 1.25 1.13 -26.82
CA PHE A 183 0.36 0.41 -27.71
C PHE A 183 1.08 -0.61 -28.61
N ASP A 184 0.46 -1.75 -28.82
CA ASP A 184 0.83 -2.74 -29.84
C ASP A 184 -0.29 -2.86 -30.87
N TRP A 185 -0.32 -1.91 -31.82
CA TRP A 185 -1.35 -1.85 -32.85
C TRP A 185 -1.40 -3.09 -33.72
N ARG A 186 -0.24 -3.76 -33.95
CA ARG A 186 -0.19 -5.00 -34.69
C ARG A 186 -0.99 -6.10 -33.98
N MET A 187 -0.79 -6.23 -32.66
CA MET A 187 -1.51 -7.24 -31.87
C MET A 187 -2.97 -6.84 -31.66
N TYR A 188 -3.26 -5.56 -31.60
CA TYR A 188 -4.64 -5.09 -31.51
C TYR A 188 -5.48 -5.50 -32.74
N TYR A 189 -4.98 -5.27 -33.94
CA TYR A 189 -5.68 -5.68 -35.18
C TYR A 189 -5.72 -7.19 -35.36
N LEU A 190 -4.73 -7.92 -34.85
CA LEU A 190 -4.67 -9.38 -34.96
C LEU A 190 -5.57 -10.11 -33.93
N SER A 191 -5.59 -9.63 -32.70
CA SER A 191 -6.17 -10.37 -31.56
C SER A 191 -6.83 -9.48 -30.52
N LYS A 192 -7.05 -8.20 -30.79
CA LYS A 192 -7.58 -7.21 -29.85
C LYS A 192 -6.73 -7.04 -28.57
N SER A 193 -5.43 -7.35 -28.64
CA SER A 193 -4.47 -7.10 -27.55
C SER A 193 -3.82 -5.72 -27.79
N LEU A 194 -4.35 -4.69 -27.15
CA LEU A 194 -3.98 -3.29 -27.42
C LEU A 194 -2.62 -2.91 -26.81
N TYR A 195 -2.36 -3.37 -25.59
CA TYR A 195 -1.22 -2.89 -24.83
C TYR A 195 0.00 -3.80 -24.93
N SER A 196 1.18 -3.16 -24.90
CA SER A 196 2.47 -3.84 -24.93
C SER A 196 2.79 -4.57 -23.62
N VAL A 197 3.76 -5.48 -23.67
CA VAL A 197 4.31 -6.14 -22.48
C VAL A 197 4.90 -5.12 -21.49
N ALA A 198 5.50 -4.03 -21.98
CA ALA A 198 6.06 -2.97 -21.12
C ALA A 198 4.95 -2.28 -20.31
N PHE A 199 3.82 -1.98 -20.96
CA PHE A 199 2.66 -1.42 -20.29
C PHE A 199 2.12 -2.38 -19.22
N TRP A 200 1.88 -3.65 -19.56
CA TRP A 200 1.34 -4.63 -18.59
C TRP A 200 2.27 -4.86 -17.39
N LYS A 201 3.58 -4.77 -17.58
CA LYS A 201 4.53 -4.85 -16.46
C LYS A 201 4.36 -3.69 -15.49
N GLU A 202 4.30 -2.46 -15.99
CA GLU A 202 4.16 -1.28 -15.13
C GLU A 202 2.78 -1.23 -14.48
N TYR A 203 1.72 -1.49 -15.25
CA TYR A 203 0.35 -1.57 -14.73
C TYR A 203 0.18 -2.65 -13.65
N SER A 204 0.85 -3.79 -13.81
CA SER A 204 0.82 -4.84 -12.78
C SER A 204 1.41 -4.41 -11.45
N PHE A 205 2.35 -3.45 -11.41
CA PHE A 205 2.86 -2.91 -10.15
C PHE A 205 1.81 -2.05 -9.44
N GLU A 206 1.05 -1.25 -10.16
CA GLU A 206 -0.03 -0.44 -9.58
C GLU A 206 -1.13 -1.34 -8.99
N LEU A 207 -1.55 -2.37 -9.73
CA LEU A 207 -2.48 -3.39 -9.24
C LEU A 207 -1.94 -4.14 -8.02
N SER A 208 -0.66 -4.53 -8.05
CA SER A 208 -0.04 -5.27 -6.94
C SER A 208 -0.01 -4.44 -5.66
N SER A 209 0.24 -3.15 -5.75
CA SER A 209 0.23 -2.24 -4.60
C SER A 209 -1.14 -2.22 -3.91
N LEU A 210 -2.24 -2.24 -4.69
CA LEU A 210 -3.60 -2.41 -4.14
C LEU A 210 -3.78 -3.78 -3.48
N VAL A 211 -3.35 -4.87 -4.13
CA VAL A 211 -3.42 -6.21 -3.51
C VAL A 211 -2.62 -6.26 -2.22
N TYR A 212 -1.42 -5.67 -2.17
CA TYR A 212 -0.61 -5.60 -0.94
C TYR A 212 -1.32 -4.82 0.17
N LYS A 213 -2.04 -3.74 -0.16
CA LYS A 213 -2.87 -2.99 0.80
C LYS A 213 -3.89 -3.92 1.47
N TYR A 214 -4.64 -4.70 0.69
CA TYR A 214 -5.70 -5.57 1.19
C TYR A 214 -5.22 -6.93 1.72
N THR A 215 -3.96 -7.31 1.49
CA THR A 215 -3.35 -8.54 2.02
C THR A 215 -2.34 -8.29 3.13
N GLY A 216 -2.09 -7.02 3.49
CA GLY A 216 -1.16 -6.62 4.55
C GLY A 216 0.32 -6.82 4.21
N LYS A 217 0.66 -6.86 2.93
CA LYS A 217 2.04 -7.02 2.44
C LYS A 217 2.77 -5.68 2.21
N LEU A 218 2.13 -4.55 2.55
CA LEU A 218 2.76 -3.24 2.44
C LEU A 218 3.92 -3.09 3.42
N LYS A 219 4.95 -2.39 2.97
CA LYS A 219 6.09 -1.99 3.80
C LYS A 219 5.69 -0.86 4.75
N LYS A 220 6.34 -0.79 5.93
CA LYS A 220 6.02 0.16 7.00
C LYS A 220 7.18 1.07 7.36
N ALA A 221 8.41 0.59 7.13
CA ALA A 221 9.61 1.31 7.51
C ALA A 221 10.65 1.31 6.39
N ILE A 222 11.40 2.41 6.31
CA ILE A 222 12.61 2.52 5.47
C ILE A 222 13.80 2.72 6.40
N ILE A 223 14.77 1.83 6.27
CA ILE A 223 16.00 1.85 7.05
C ILE A 223 17.14 2.23 6.11
N PHE A 224 17.77 3.36 6.36
CA PHE A 224 18.86 3.87 5.56
C PHE A 224 20.23 3.53 6.17
N ASP A 225 21.18 3.18 5.33
CA ASP A 225 22.58 3.40 5.64
C ASP A 225 22.89 4.91 5.63
N CYS A 226 24.07 5.31 6.08
CA CYS A 226 24.47 6.71 6.16
C CYS A 226 25.41 7.12 5.01
N ASP A 227 26.62 6.54 4.98
CA ASP A 227 27.69 6.91 4.05
C ASP A 227 27.31 6.57 2.60
N ASN A 228 27.51 7.50 1.67
CA ASN A 228 27.08 7.39 0.28
C ASN A 228 25.60 7.03 0.05
N THR A 229 24.76 7.11 1.11
CA THR A 229 23.33 6.83 1.10
C THR A 229 22.52 8.06 1.51
N LEU A 230 22.83 8.70 2.65
CA LEU A 230 22.23 9.97 3.09
C LEU A 230 23.09 11.20 2.77
N TRP A 231 24.36 11.00 2.60
CA TRP A 231 25.34 12.01 2.15
C TRP A 231 26.42 11.36 1.29
N LYS A 232 27.12 12.14 0.51
CA LYS A 232 28.31 11.69 -0.19
C LYS A 232 29.49 11.66 0.76
N GLY A 233 30.31 10.62 0.67
CA GLY A 233 31.54 10.47 1.45
C GLY A 233 31.35 9.49 2.61
N ILE A 234 32.48 9.23 3.30
CA ILE A 234 32.57 8.31 4.43
C ILE A 234 32.90 9.14 5.66
N LEU A 235 31.97 9.27 6.60
CA LEU A 235 32.07 10.16 7.74
C LEU A 235 33.34 9.89 8.57
N GLY A 236 33.67 8.62 8.78
CA GLY A 236 34.88 8.23 9.54
C GLY A 236 36.22 8.58 8.88
N GLU A 237 36.22 8.78 7.56
CA GLU A 237 37.43 9.10 6.77
C GLU A 237 37.49 10.57 6.40
N ASP A 238 36.38 11.13 5.90
CA ASP A 238 36.31 12.49 5.36
C ASP A 238 35.99 13.53 6.44
N GLY A 239 35.44 13.09 7.58
CA GLY A 239 35.02 13.97 8.67
C GLY A 239 33.76 14.78 8.32
N GLU A 240 33.27 15.56 9.29
CA GLU A 240 32.05 16.36 9.17
C GLU A 240 32.06 17.35 8.00
N ASN A 241 33.20 17.98 7.73
CA ASN A 241 33.35 18.96 6.65
C ASN A 241 33.65 18.33 5.28
N GLY A 242 33.94 17.03 5.24
CA GLY A 242 34.27 16.31 4.00
C GLY A 242 33.08 15.58 3.38
N ILE A 243 32.01 15.33 4.14
CA ILE A 243 30.77 14.78 3.61
C ILE A 243 29.95 15.85 2.89
N ASP A 244 29.21 15.46 1.84
CA ASP A 244 28.49 16.43 1.01
C ASP A 244 27.02 16.04 0.82
N MET A 245 26.12 16.92 1.28
CA MET A 245 24.68 16.89 1.07
C MET A 245 24.14 18.31 0.82
N SER A 246 25.02 19.20 0.35
CA SER A 246 24.68 20.59 0.13
C SER A 246 23.83 20.79 -1.13
N VAL A 247 22.83 21.65 -1.05
CA VAL A 247 22.01 22.07 -2.22
C VAL A 247 22.83 22.80 -3.29
N HIS A 248 24.01 23.33 -2.91
CA HIS A 248 24.88 24.08 -3.80
C HIS A 248 25.90 23.19 -4.55
N SER A 249 26.06 21.95 -4.11
CA SER A 249 26.92 20.97 -4.77
C SER A 249 26.14 20.16 -5.82
N LYS A 250 26.78 19.83 -6.95
CA LYS A 250 26.18 19.00 -8.01
C LYS A 250 25.80 17.61 -7.54
N ILE A 251 26.54 17.04 -6.60
CA ILE A 251 26.28 15.70 -6.06
C ILE A 251 25.47 15.82 -4.78
N GLY A 252 25.84 16.72 -3.88
CA GLY A 252 25.17 16.93 -2.60
C GLY A 252 23.67 17.19 -2.72
N GLN A 253 23.23 17.94 -3.76
CA GLN A 253 21.81 18.20 -4.01
C GLN A 253 20.98 16.93 -4.23
N ILE A 254 21.58 15.82 -4.70
CA ILE A 254 20.89 14.54 -4.88
C ILE A 254 20.58 13.94 -3.51
N TYR A 255 21.57 13.86 -2.63
CA TYR A 255 21.38 13.38 -1.26
C TYR A 255 20.44 14.29 -0.47
N HIS A 256 20.55 15.60 -0.67
CA HIS A 256 19.63 16.56 -0.10
C HIS A 256 18.17 16.23 -0.50
N ARG A 257 17.94 15.92 -1.79
CA ARG A 257 16.62 15.53 -2.29
C ARG A 257 16.13 14.22 -1.66
N VAL A 258 17.01 13.23 -1.51
CA VAL A 258 16.68 11.97 -0.82
C VAL A 258 16.27 12.21 0.63
N GLN A 259 17.00 13.07 1.35
CA GLN A 259 16.64 13.44 2.71
C GLN A 259 15.29 14.18 2.78
N GLN A 260 15.00 15.07 1.83
CA GLN A 260 13.67 15.71 1.74
C GLN A 260 12.55 14.68 1.56
N ILE A 261 12.77 13.66 0.72
CA ILE A 261 11.83 12.54 0.53
C ILE A 261 11.67 11.77 1.85
N ALA A 262 12.76 11.45 2.55
CA ALA A 262 12.71 10.76 3.84
C ALA A 262 11.93 11.57 4.91
N VAL A 263 12.14 12.88 4.98
CA VAL A 263 11.37 13.78 5.86
C VAL A 263 9.89 13.78 5.49
N TRP A 264 9.60 13.91 4.19
CA TRP A 264 8.22 13.87 3.69
C TRP A 264 7.53 12.55 4.06
N LEU A 265 8.21 11.42 3.89
CA LEU A 265 7.70 10.10 4.25
C LEU A 265 7.45 9.96 5.76
N SER A 266 8.38 10.45 6.60
CA SER A 266 8.20 10.49 8.06
C SER A 266 6.95 11.26 8.45
N ASN A 267 6.72 12.42 7.82
CA ASN A 267 5.53 13.25 8.05
C ASN A 267 4.23 12.60 7.52
N HIS A 268 4.31 11.54 6.71
CA HIS A 268 3.17 10.75 6.22
C HIS A 268 3.09 9.35 6.85
N GLY A 269 3.73 9.17 8.01
CA GLY A 269 3.59 7.97 8.83
C GLY A 269 4.43 6.77 8.38
N VAL A 270 5.43 6.97 7.54
CA VAL A 270 6.46 5.97 7.26
C VAL A 270 7.53 6.06 8.35
N LEU A 271 7.88 4.91 8.94
CA LEU A 271 8.92 4.85 9.95
C LEU A 271 10.29 4.97 9.28
N ILE A 272 11.10 5.93 9.69
CA ILE A 272 12.45 6.13 9.19
C ILE A 272 13.45 5.68 10.25
N GLY A 273 14.38 4.81 9.85
CA GLY A 273 15.45 4.31 10.72
C GLY A 273 16.82 4.39 10.06
N LEU A 274 17.86 4.20 10.88
CA LEU A 274 19.24 4.11 10.45
C LEU A 274 19.84 2.75 10.78
N CYS A 275 20.65 2.22 9.85
CA CYS A 275 21.45 1.03 10.05
C CYS A 275 22.79 1.19 9.33
N SER A 276 23.82 1.62 10.06
CA SER A 276 25.10 2.02 9.48
C SER A 276 26.30 1.52 10.27
N LYS A 277 27.37 1.21 9.57
CA LYS A 277 28.68 0.89 10.16
C LYS A 277 29.47 2.17 10.37
N ASN A 278 29.19 2.85 11.46
CA ASN A 278 29.78 4.14 11.85
C ASN A 278 29.87 4.24 13.38
N ASN A 279 30.51 5.29 13.85
CA ASN A 279 30.48 5.67 15.26
C ASN A 279 29.17 6.44 15.54
N ASP A 280 28.39 5.96 16.48
CA ASP A 280 27.10 6.55 16.82
C ASP A 280 27.18 8.04 17.19
N SER A 281 28.20 8.42 18.01
CA SER A 281 28.43 9.81 18.42
C SER A 281 28.70 10.77 17.25
N ASP A 282 29.33 10.27 16.18
CA ASP A 282 29.68 11.12 15.04
C ASP A 282 28.45 11.32 14.13
N VAL A 283 27.68 10.26 13.89
CA VAL A 283 26.39 10.35 13.17
C VAL A 283 25.40 11.24 13.95
N GLU A 284 25.34 11.11 15.27
CA GLU A 284 24.48 11.96 16.10
C GLU A 284 24.82 13.44 15.98
N LYS A 285 26.09 13.81 15.94
CA LYS A 285 26.52 15.20 15.70
C LYS A 285 26.02 15.73 14.36
N ILE A 286 26.09 14.91 13.30
CA ILE A 286 25.58 15.29 11.97
C ILE A 286 24.07 15.52 12.02
N LEU A 287 23.32 14.60 12.62
CA LEU A 287 21.85 14.71 12.75
C LEU A 287 21.40 15.93 13.55
N LEU A 288 22.18 16.34 14.55
CA LEU A 288 21.84 17.46 15.43
C LEU A 288 22.31 18.81 14.87
N GLY A 289 23.51 18.86 14.25
CA GLY A 289 24.23 20.12 14.03
C GLY A 289 24.57 20.47 12.59
N HIS A 290 24.74 19.51 11.68
CA HIS A 290 25.21 19.83 10.33
C HIS A 290 24.20 20.70 9.57
N SER A 291 24.66 21.84 9.02
CA SER A 291 23.81 22.88 8.41
C SER A 291 23.00 22.37 7.21
N ASP A 292 23.57 21.51 6.39
CA ASP A 292 22.97 21.00 5.15
C ASP A 292 22.08 19.75 5.38
N MET A 293 22.15 19.13 6.57
CA MET A 293 21.33 17.96 6.91
C MET A 293 19.86 18.33 7.04
N LYS A 294 18.98 17.65 6.29
CA LYS A 294 17.51 17.82 6.36
C LYS A 294 16.84 16.79 7.25
N LEU A 295 17.31 15.54 7.16
CA LEU A 295 16.82 14.48 8.01
C LEU A 295 17.40 14.68 9.42
N ARG A 296 16.57 15.00 10.40
CA ARG A 296 16.95 15.27 11.77
C ARG A 296 16.55 14.11 12.68
N LYS A 297 17.14 14.08 13.89
CA LYS A 297 16.85 13.08 14.92
C LYS A 297 15.35 12.90 15.16
N ASP A 298 14.57 13.97 15.02
CA ASP A 298 13.11 13.95 15.23
C ASP A 298 12.35 13.15 14.17
N HIS A 299 12.92 12.93 13.00
CA HIS A 299 12.30 12.11 11.96
C HIS A 299 12.65 10.62 12.10
N ILE A 300 13.65 10.27 12.93
CA ILE A 300 14.20 8.92 13.06
C ILE A 300 13.58 8.25 14.28
N VAL A 301 12.97 7.08 14.06
CA VAL A 301 12.33 6.28 15.12
C VAL A 301 13.25 5.22 15.70
N VAL A 302 14.26 4.77 14.97
CA VAL A 302 15.20 3.73 15.42
C VAL A 302 16.56 3.94 14.77
N SER A 303 17.62 3.63 15.50
CA SER A 303 18.98 3.76 15.01
C SER A 303 19.82 2.58 15.49
N ARG A 304 20.57 1.99 14.55
CA ARG A 304 21.62 0.99 14.79
C ARG A 304 22.88 1.45 14.05
N VAL A 305 23.58 2.38 14.68
CA VAL A 305 24.88 2.88 14.20
C VAL A 305 25.95 2.22 15.03
N ASN A 306 26.54 1.16 14.50
CA ASN A 306 27.56 0.35 15.19
C ASN A 306 28.29 -0.52 14.16
N TRP A 307 29.31 -1.26 14.61
CA TRP A 307 30.14 -2.12 13.77
C TRP A 307 29.67 -3.59 13.67
N LYS A 308 28.46 -3.90 14.15
CA LYS A 308 27.84 -5.21 13.95
C LYS A 308 27.40 -5.38 12.49
N ASP A 309 27.14 -6.61 12.07
CA ASP A 309 26.57 -6.88 10.76
C ASP A 309 25.16 -6.29 10.63
N LYS A 310 24.84 -5.81 9.42
CA LYS A 310 23.58 -5.12 9.15
C LYS A 310 22.38 -6.05 9.22
N ALA A 311 22.53 -7.34 8.94
CA ALA A 311 21.43 -8.31 9.03
C ALA A 311 20.97 -8.51 10.48
N SER A 312 21.91 -8.62 11.42
CA SER A 312 21.61 -8.67 12.87
C SER A 312 20.95 -7.36 13.34
N ASN A 313 21.49 -6.22 12.92
CA ASN A 313 20.92 -4.91 13.25
C ASN A 313 19.48 -4.75 12.71
N LEU A 314 19.17 -5.22 11.50
CA LEU A 314 17.81 -5.17 10.94
C LEU A 314 16.82 -6.06 11.71
N LYS A 315 17.26 -7.21 12.22
CA LYS A 315 16.44 -8.04 13.11
C LYS A 315 16.11 -7.31 14.42
N GLU A 316 17.13 -6.73 15.07
CA GLU A 316 16.95 -5.91 16.27
C GLU A 316 16.03 -4.70 16.03
N ILE A 317 16.14 -4.03 14.87
CA ILE A 317 15.26 -2.94 14.45
C ILE A 317 13.81 -3.42 14.32
N ALA A 318 13.60 -4.55 13.66
CA ALA A 318 12.26 -5.11 13.49
C ALA A 318 11.61 -5.48 14.83
N GLU A 319 12.40 -6.07 15.75
CA GLU A 319 11.97 -6.39 17.11
C GLU A 319 11.63 -5.13 17.92
N GLU A 320 12.50 -4.10 17.91
CA GLU A 320 12.26 -2.85 18.62
C GLU A 320 11.03 -2.10 18.10
N LEU A 321 10.85 -2.06 16.77
CA LEU A 321 9.66 -1.46 16.16
C LEU A 321 8.42 -2.35 16.28
N ASN A 322 8.58 -3.58 16.76
CA ASN A 322 7.53 -4.59 16.84
C ASN A 322 6.79 -4.75 15.51
N ILE A 323 7.55 -4.93 14.41
CA ILE A 323 7.06 -5.19 13.06
C ILE A 323 7.79 -6.39 12.45
N GLY A 324 7.17 -7.04 11.45
CA GLY A 324 7.83 -8.12 10.72
C GLY A 324 8.97 -7.60 9.85
N LEU A 325 10.01 -8.43 9.64
CA LEU A 325 11.08 -8.14 8.68
C LEU A 325 10.55 -7.91 7.25
N ASP A 326 9.43 -8.53 6.90
CA ASP A 326 8.72 -8.32 5.64
C ASP A 326 8.12 -6.91 5.50
N SER A 327 8.08 -6.13 6.57
CA SER A 327 7.62 -4.73 6.58
C SER A 327 8.75 -3.71 6.35
N LEU A 328 10.02 -4.16 6.21
CA LEU A 328 11.17 -3.30 6.05
C LEU A 328 11.57 -3.10 4.58
N ILE A 329 12.01 -1.88 4.28
CA ILE A 329 12.86 -1.55 3.12
C ILE A 329 14.22 -1.16 3.68
N PHE A 330 15.30 -1.74 3.16
CA PHE A 330 16.67 -1.38 3.51
C PHE A 330 17.35 -0.72 2.31
N VAL A 331 17.95 0.44 2.52
CA VAL A 331 18.59 1.27 1.50
C VAL A 331 20.07 1.40 1.80
N ASP A 332 20.91 1.02 0.83
CA ASP A 332 22.37 0.99 1.00
C ASP A 332 23.07 1.17 -0.36
N ASP A 333 24.25 1.80 -0.39
CA ASP A 333 25.05 1.95 -1.61
C ASP A 333 25.89 0.71 -1.92
N SER A 334 26.27 -0.06 -0.88
CA SER A 334 27.17 -1.20 -0.99
C SER A 334 26.49 -2.43 -1.61
N PRO A 335 26.97 -2.90 -2.80
CA PRO A 335 26.47 -4.14 -3.39
C PRO A 335 26.66 -5.36 -2.47
N PHE A 336 27.73 -5.34 -1.66
CA PHE A 336 28.03 -6.42 -0.71
C PHE A 336 26.95 -6.52 0.37
N GLU A 337 26.63 -5.40 1.04
CA GLU A 337 25.59 -5.37 2.09
C GLU A 337 24.21 -5.73 1.51
N ILE A 338 23.87 -5.18 0.36
CA ILE A 338 22.59 -5.49 -0.33
C ILE A 338 22.47 -6.99 -0.66
N ASN A 339 23.53 -7.61 -1.18
CA ASN A 339 23.50 -9.04 -1.50
C ASN A 339 23.43 -9.90 -0.23
N LEU A 340 24.14 -9.50 0.83
CA LEU A 340 24.09 -10.17 2.13
C LEU A 340 22.66 -10.15 2.71
N ILE A 341 21.99 -8.99 2.65
CA ILE A 341 20.60 -8.88 3.13
C ILE A 341 19.65 -9.72 2.26
N ARG A 342 19.81 -9.71 0.93
CA ARG A 342 18.99 -10.55 0.03
C ARG A 342 19.13 -12.04 0.31
N GLU A 343 20.32 -12.49 0.71
CA GLU A 343 20.59 -13.88 1.03
C GLU A 343 20.09 -14.26 2.42
N GLN A 344 20.39 -13.47 3.44
CA GLN A 344 20.09 -13.79 4.85
C GLN A 344 18.67 -13.39 5.27
N LEU A 345 18.11 -12.33 4.68
CA LEU A 345 16.81 -11.77 5.02
C LEU A 345 15.97 -11.51 3.75
N PRO A 346 15.62 -12.56 2.97
CA PRO A 346 14.96 -12.40 1.66
C PRO A 346 13.59 -11.72 1.74
N MET A 347 12.99 -11.61 2.92
CA MET A 347 11.75 -10.89 3.17
C MET A 347 11.93 -9.37 3.28
N VAL A 348 13.14 -8.89 3.57
CA VAL A 348 13.48 -7.46 3.55
C VAL A 348 13.65 -7.01 2.11
N LEU A 349 13.00 -5.92 1.73
CA LEU A 349 13.20 -5.32 0.42
C LEU A 349 14.52 -4.52 0.42
N ALA A 350 15.59 -5.12 -0.11
CA ALA A 350 16.88 -4.47 -0.19
C ALA A 350 17.02 -3.65 -1.48
N PHE A 351 17.10 -2.32 -1.34
CA PHE A 351 17.25 -1.35 -2.41
C PHE A 351 18.67 -0.80 -2.45
N GLN A 352 19.37 -1.05 -3.55
CA GLN A 352 20.70 -0.53 -3.77
C GLN A 352 20.62 0.87 -4.38
N VAL A 353 21.41 1.80 -3.83
CA VAL A 353 21.59 3.13 -4.42
C VAL A 353 22.09 2.99 -5.86
N PRO A 354 21.44 3.59 -6.85
CA PRO A 354 21.81 3.44 -8.25
C PRO A 354 23.23 3.95 -8.54
N ALA A 355 23.99 3.23 -9.37
CA ALA A 355 25.28 3.70 -9.85
C ALA A 355 25.16 5.03 -10.61
N ALA A 356 24.09 5.22 -11.37
CA ALA A 356 23.68 6.49 -11.96
C ALA A 356 22.98 7.34 -10.87
N LEU A 357 23.74 7.97 -10.02
CA LEU A 357 23.29 8.61 -8.78
C LEU A 357 22.16 9.62 -8.98
N HIS A 358 22.09 10.30 -10.14
CA HIS A 358 21.01 11.24 -10.46
C HIS A 358 19.62 10.59 -10.53
N LEU A 359 19.54 9.27 -10.68
CA LEU A 359 18.27 8.51 -10.66
C LEU A 359 17.81 8.18 -9.24
N TYR A 360 18.68 8.31 -8.22
CA TYR A 360 18.40 7.83 -6.87
C TYR A 360 17.08 8.36 -6.29
N PRO A 361 16.79 9.68 -6.30
CA PRO A 361 15.52 10.18 -5.78
C PRO A 361 14.29 9.60 -6.50
N ALA A 362 14.36 9.45 -7.82
CA ALA A 362 13.26 8.93 -8.63
C ALA A 362 13.02 7.43 -8.39
N GLU A 363 14.11 6.65 -8.33
CA GLU A 363 14.01 5.21 -8.06
C GLU A 363 13.53 4.92 -6.64
N LEU A 364 13.94 5.74 -5.64
CA LEU A 364 13.41 5.64 -4.28
C LEU A 364 11.90 5.89 -4.24
N LEU A 365 11.42 6.92 -4.95
CA LEU A 365 9.97 7.20 -5.04
C LEU A 365 9.22 6.07 -5.73
N LYS A 366 9.77 5.43 -6.77
CA LYS A 366 9.15 4.25 -7.39
C LYS A 366 8.97 3.09 -6.39
N ILE A 367 9.99 2.85 -5.55
CA ILE A 367 9.91 1.83 -4.50
C ILE A 367 8.82 2.18 -3.49
N VAL A 368 8.71 3.44 -3.10
CA VAL A 368 7.65 3.91 -2.20
C VAL A 368 6.27 3.66 -2.83
N ASP A 369 6.06 4.09 -4.06
CA ASP A 369 4.77 3.92 -4.76
C ASP A 369 4.35 2.45 -4.89
N ARG A 370 5.32 1.56 -5.13
CA ARG A 370 5.05 0.13 -5.34
C ARG A 370 4.78 -0.64 -4.06
N TYR A 371 5.37 -0.25 -2.94
CA TYR A 371 5.41 -1.08 -1.74
C TYR A 371 4.86 -0.41 -0.49
N MET A 372 4.53 0.88 -0.54
CA MET A 372 3.97 1.62 0.59
C MET A 372 2.62 2.22 0.22
N TYR A 373 1.81 2.47 1.22
CA TYR A 373 0.56 3.20 1.07
C TYR A 373 0.60 4.42 1.99
N LEU A 374 0.63 5.59 1.41
CA LEU A 374 0.61 6.85 2.13
C LEU A 374 -0.84 7.29 2.28
N SER A 375 -1.35 7.28 3.50
CA SER A 375 -2.67 7.84 3.80
C SER A 375 -2.50 9.28 4.25
N GLY A 376 -3.38 10.17 3.79
CA GLY A 376 -3.44 11.55 4.29
C GLY A 376 -4.09 11.70 5.68
N ASN A 377 -4.27 10.58 6.40
CA ASN A 377 -4.96 10.53 7.68
C ASN A 377 -4.10 11.13 8.80
N SER A 378 -4.71 11.98 9.65
CA SER A 378 -4.04 12.66 10.77
C SER A 378 -3.39 11.72 11.79
N GLU A 379 -3.89 10.50 11.95
CA GLU A 379 -3.29 9.51 12.84
C GLU A 379 -2.01 8.87 12.27
N ASP A 380 -1.92 8.71 10.96
CA ASP A 380 -0.70 8.21 10.32
C ASP A 380 0.44 9.25 10.42
N ILE A 381 0.12 10.54 10.42
CA ILE A 381 1.08 11.62 10.65
C ILE A 381 1.71 11.54 12.05
N ARG A 382 0.92 11.14 13.06
CA ARG A 382 1.40 11.00 14.45
C ARG A 382 2.17 9.69 14.73
N LYS A 383 2.34 8.80 13.77
CA LYS A 383 3.01 7.52 14.00
C LYS A 383 4.42 7.67 14.56
N THR A 384 5.23 8.56 14.02
CA THR A 384 6.58 8.81 14.51
C THR A 384 6.57 9.18 15.99
N GLU A 385 5.66 10.06 16.42
CA GLU A 385 5.50 10.44 17.83
C GLU A 385 5.05 9.26 18.70
N GLN A 386 4.12 8.44 18.19
CA GLN A 386 3.61 7.26 18.90
C GLN A 386 4.70 6.20 19.11
N TYR A 387 5.60 5.99 18.13
CA TYR A 387 6.74 5.08 18.28
C TYR A 387 7.79 5.62 19.25
N LYS A 388 8.05 6.93 19.27
CA LYS A 388 8.91 7.57 20.28
C LYS A 388 8.35 7.41 21.70
N ALA A 389 7.05 7.66 21.86
CA ALA A 389 6.37 7.42 23.13
C ALA A 389 6.47 5.94 23.57
N GLN A 390 6.47 4.99 22.60
CA GLN A 390 6.68 3.58 22.90
C GLN A 390 8.10 3.31 23.41
N GLN A 391 9.12 3.90 22.83
CA GLN A 391 10.50 3.75 23.32
C GLN A 391 10.68 4.33 24.72
N GLU A 392 10.04 5.44 25.05
CA GLU A 392 10.05 6.00 26.41
C GLU A 392 9.36 5.06 27.41
N ARG A 393 8.27 4.40 27.00
CA ARG A 393 7.60 3.38 27.79
C ARG A 393 8.50 2.18 28.09
N GLU A 394 9.23 1.70 27.07
CA GLU A 394 10.16 0.57 27.27
C GLU A 394 11.34 0.95 28.18
N LYS A 395 11.85 2.18 28.09
CA LYS A 395 12.86 2.68 29.05
C LYS A 395 12.30 2.74 30.47
N ALA A 396 11.13 3.33 30.63
CA ALA A 396 10.47 3.44 31.94
C ALA A 396 10.17 2.06 32.53
N LYS A 397 9.78 1.06 31.72
CA LYS A 397 9.54 -0.30 32.17
C LYS A 397 10.74 -0.93 32.88
N ASN A 398 11.95 -0.63 32.42
CA ASN A 398 13.19 -1.15 33.00
C ASN A 398 13.51 -0.56 34.39
N GLU A 399 12.82 0.51 34.82
CA GLU A 399 12.99 1.13 36.13
C GLU A 399 12.13 0.47 37.21
N TYR A 400 11.16 -0.36 36.82
CA TYR A 400 10.24 -1.03 37.75
C TYR A 400 10.66 -2.48 37.97
N SER A 401 10.49 -2.93 39.23
CA SER A 401 10.81 -4.31 39.64
C SER A 401 9.66 -5.29 39.38
N SER A 402 8.42 -4.81 39.18
CA SER A 402 7.27 -5.62 38.84
C SER A 402 6.50 -5.08 37.67
N LEU A 403 5.89 -5.97 36.86
CA LEU A 403 5.04 -5.59 35.74
C LEU A 403 3.78 -4.87 36.22
N GLU A 404 3.24 -5.26 37.37
CA GLU A 404 2.02 -4.70 37.94
C GLU A 404 2.21 -3.25 38.35
N ASP A 405 3.30 -2.91 39.03
CA ASP A 405 3.64 -1.55 39.42
C ASP A 405 3.88 -0.65 38.19
N TYR A 406 4.56 -1.21 37.19
CA TYR A 406 4.74 -0.49 35.92
C TYR A 406 3.40 -0.19 35.24
N LEU A 407 2.51 -1.20 35.07
CA LEU A 407 1.20 -1.01 34.45
C LEU A 407 0.32 -0.02 35.23
N ALA A 408 0.33 -0.10 36.55
CA ALA A 408 -0.37 0.89 37.41
C ALA A 408 0.14 2.33 37.19
N SER A 409 1.46 2.47 37.00
CA SER A 409 2.09 3.78 36.76
C SER A 409 1.75 4.42 35.42
N LEU A 410 1.26 3.64 34.45
CA LEU A 410 0.93 4.15 33.11
C LEU A 410 -0.35 4.97 33.05
N GLU A 411 -1.26 4.81 34.04
CA GLU A 411 -2.57 5.48 34.07
C GLU A 411 -3.36 5.25 32.76
N ILE A 412 -3.50 3.98 32.34
CA ILE A 412 -4.09 3.61 31.06
C ILE A 412 -5.59 3.95 31.06
N GLY A 413 -5.99 4.82 30.12
CA GLY A 413 -7.37 5.09 29.75
C GLY A 413 -7.77 4.28 28.52
N ILE A 414 -8.93 3.60 28.59
CA ILE A 414 -9.47 2.81 27.48
C ILE A 414 -10.89 3.32 27.19
N GLU A 415 -11.14 3.71 25.94
CA GLU A 415 -12.46 4.11 25.46
C GLU A 415 -12.91 3.09 24.41
N ILE A 416 -14.12 2.57 24.57
CA ILE A 416 -14.71 1.57 23.65
C ILE A 416 -15.98 2.16 23.05
N GLU A 417 -15.99 2.31 21.74
CA GLU A 417 -17.13 2.82 20.98
C GLU A 417 -17.69 1.72 20.09
N LYS A 418 -19.03 1.64 20.03
CA LYS A 418 -19.75 0.69 19.18
C LYS A 418 -20.30 1.39 17.95
N ASP A 419 -20.09 0.80 16.78
CA ASP A 419 -20.66 1.18 15.48
C ASP A 419 -20.48 2.67 15.13
N ASN A 420 -19.30 3.23 15.44
CA ASN A 420 -18.99 4.61 15.13
C ASN A 420 -18.62 4.79 13.65
N VAL A 421 -19.58 5.32 12.88
CA VAL A 421 -19.44 5.53 11.42
C VAL A 421 -18.29 6.48 11.03
N PHE A 422 -17.88 7.39 11.92
CA PHE A 422 -16.77 8.29 11.66
C PHE A 422 -15.40 7.59 11.71
N GLN A 423 -15.35 6.36 12.20
CA GLN A 423 -14.13 5.59 12.33
C GLN A 423 -13.99 4.47 11.28
N ILE A 424 -14.93 4.34 10.32
CA ILE A 424 -14.95 3.26 9.32
C ILE A 424 -13.63 3.15 8.58
N GLU A 425 -13.11 4.24 8.03
CA GLU A 425 -11.82 4.26 7.32
C GLU A 425 -10.69 3.72 8.21
N ARG A 426 -10.64 4.19 9.46
CA ARG A 426 -9.59 3.79 10.40
C ARG A 426 -9.71 2.34 10.85
N ILE A 427 -10.91 1.85 11.10
CA ILE A 427 -11.19 0.46 11.43
C ILE A 427 -10.74 -0.44 10.27
N ALA A 428 -11.18 -0.15 9.04
CA ALA A 428 -10.76 -0.88 7.85
C ALA A 428 -9.23 -0.88 7.70
N GLN A 429 -8.59 0.27 7.85
CA GLN A 429 -7.14 0.41 7.78
C GLN A 429 -6.42 -0.46 8.83
N LEU A 430 -6.92 -0.54 10.07
CA LEU A 430 -6.34 -1.39 11.10
C LEU A 430 -6.46 -2.87 10.74
N THR A 431 -7.58 -3.33 10.19
CA THR A 431 -7.73 -4.72 9.73
C THR A 431 -6.71 -5.05 8.63
N GLN A 432 -6.38 -4.09 7.78
CA GLN A 432 -5.44 -4.26 6.66
C GLN A 432 -3.97 -4.21 7.10
N LYS A 433 -3.62 -3.35 8.07
CA LYS A 433 -2.23 -3.09 8.49
C LYS A 433 -1.77 -3.95 9.67
N THR A 434 -2.67 -4.59 10.43
CA THR A 434 -2.32 -5.35 11.64
C THR A 434 -2.03 -6.81 11.31
N ASN A 435 -0.80 -7.24 11.58
CA ASN A 435 -0.33 -8.61 11.30
C ASN A 435 -0.05 -9.42 12.58
N GLN A 436 0.47 -8.79 13.64
CA GLN A 436 0.98 -9.51 14.80
C GLN A 436 -0.11 -10.00 15.75
N PHE A 437 -1.08 -9.16 16.05
CA PHE A 437 -2.23 -9.54 16.87
C PHE A 437 -3.50 -9.36 16.04
N ASN A 438 -3.83 -10.36 15.24
CA ASN A 438 -5.07 -10.48 14.49
C ASN A 438 -5.47 -11.96 14.50
N LEU A 439 -6.38 -12.31 15.40
CA LEU A 439 -6.69 -13.71 15.72
C LEU A 439 -7.21 -14.50 14.52
N THR A 440 -7.90 -13.86 13.61
CA THR A 440 -8.51 -14.52 12.44
C THR A 440 -7.83 -14.15 11.12
N THR A 441 -6.90 -13.20 11.16
CA THR A 441 -6.20 -12.63 9.97
C THR A 441 -7.14 -12.11 8.89
N LYS A 442 -8.42 -11.92 9.21
CA LYS A 442 -9.40 -11.34 8.29
C LYS A 442 -9.12 -9.85 8.09
N ARG A 443 -9.35 -9.40 6.87
CA ARG A 443 -9.13 -8.02 6.45
C ARG A 443 -10.39 -7.53 5.77
N TYR A 444 -10.81 -6.34 6.13
CA TYR A 444 -12.06 -5.77 5.67
C TYR A 444 -11.84 -4.44 4.95
N THR A 445 -12.66 -4.20 3.95
CA THR A 445 -12.77 -2.91 3.28
C THR A 445 -13.69 -1.98 4.08
N GLU A 446 -13.65 -0.69 3.78
CA GLU A 446 -14.57 0.29 4.36
C GLU A 446 -16.03 -0.10 4.13
N ALA A 447 -16.35 -0.54 2.89
CA ALA A 447 -17.68 -1.02 2.54
C ALA A 447 -18.15 -2.19 3.41
N GLN A 448 -17.26 -3.13 3.71
CA GLN A 448 -17.60 -4.27 4.55
C GLN A 448 -17.82 -3.85 6.01
N ILE A 449 -16.98 -2.95 6.54
CA ILE A 449 -17.16 -2.40 7.88
C ILE A 449 -18.47 -1.63 7.97
N GLU A 450 -18.79 -0.81 6.97
CA GLU A 450 -20.06 -0.09 6.88
C GLU A 450 -21.26 -1.05 6.86
N ALA A 451 -21.19 -2.11 6.05
CA ALA A 451 -22.23 -3.13 5.98
C ALA A 451 -22.40 -3.86 7.32
N PHE A 452 -21.32 -4.14 8.05
CA PHE A 452 -21.43 -4.72 9.39
C PHE A 452 -22.15 -3.78 10.36
N MET A 453 -21.79 -2.50 10.40
CA MET A 453 -22.42 -1.51 11.28
C MET A 453 -23.91 -1.28 10.98
N GLN A 454 -24.35 -1.49 9.73
CA GLN A 454 -25.75 -1.38 9.32
C GLN A 454 -26.55 -2.67 9.58
N SER A 455 -25.88 -3.79 9.83
CA SER A 455 -26.53 -5.09 10.04
C SER A 455 -26.92 -5.28 11.51
N LYS A 456 -28.07 -5.89 11.76
CA LYS A 456 -28.51 -6.27 13.12
C LYS A 456 -27.77 -7.49 13.69
N ASP A 457 -27.11 -8.26 12.81
CA ASP A 457 -26.40 -9.49 13.19
C ASP A 457 -24.92 -9.23 13.51
N TRP A 458 -24.45 -8.00 13.35
CA TRP A 458 -23.05 -7.64 13.55
C TRP A 458 -22.91 -6.43 14.47
N GLU A 459 -21.81 -6.38 15.18
CA GLU A 459 -21.43 -5.26 16.03
C GLU A 459 -19.92 -4.98 15.84
N VAL A 460 -19.55 -3.73 15.63
CA VAL A 460 -18.16 -3.31 15.44
C VAL A 460 -17.74 -2.42 16.61
N TYR A 461 -16.77 -2.91 17.38
CA TYR A 461 -16.22 -2.19 18.51
C TYR A 461 -14.85 -1.63 18.15
N ALA A 462 -14.68 -0.33 18.31
CA ALA A 462 -13.46 0.41 18.15
C ALA A 462 -12.90 0.81 19.51
N VAL A 463 -11.62 0.62 19.73
CA VAL A 463 -10.98 0.87 21.04
C VAL A 463 -9.84 1.87 20.89
N THR A 464 -9.97 2.98 21.58
CA THR A 464 -8.94 4.02 21.71
C THR A 464 -8.23 3.88 23.05
N VAL A 465 -6.91 4.01 23.04
CA VAL A 465 -6.07 3.84 24.23
C VAL A 465 -5.14 5.03 24.39
N ALA A 466 -5.12 5.60 25.58
CA ALA A 466 -4.20 6.66 25.99
C ALA A 466 -3.52 6.29 27.32
N ASP A 467 -2.33 6.81 27.56
CA ASP A 467 -1.63 6.72 28.84
C ASP A 467 -0.82 8.00 29.11
N LYS A 468 -0.08 8.06 30.23
CA LYS A 468 0.71 9.23 30.62
C LYS A 468 1.77 9.66 29.60
N PHE A 469 2.18 8.79 28.68
CA PHE A 469 3.16 9.09 27.62
C PHE A 469 2.51 9.61 26.33
N GLY A 470 1.19 9.48 26.21
CA GLY A 470 0.44 10.04 25.09
C GLY A 470 -0.75 9.20 24.61
N ASP A 471 -1.46 9.77 23.64
CA ASP A 471 -2.58 9.13 22.97
C ASP A 471 -2.09 8.18 21.88
N SER A 472 -2.43 6.90 22.02
CA SER A 472 -2.14 5.87 21.01
C SER A 472 -3.18 5.82 19.89
N GLY A 473 -4.28 6.57 20.02
CA GLY A 473 -5.39 6.60 19.08
C GLY A 473 -6.20 5.31 19.04
N LEU A 474 -6.96 5.11 17.96
CA LEU A 474 -7.70 3.87 17.73
C LEU A 474 -6.70 2.74 17.43
N THR A 475 -6.60 1.81 18.36
CA THR A 475 -5.54 0.78 18.38
C THR A 475 -6.03 -0.65 18.49
N ALA A 476 -7.31 -0.87 18.80
CA ALA A 476 -7.89 -2.21 18.73
C ALA A 476 -9.28 -2.18 18.09
N VAL A 477 -9.64 -3.29 17.45
CA VAL A 477 -10.95 -3.50 16.84
C VAL A 477 -11.45 -4.90 17.21
N CYS A 478 -12.71 -4.99 17.61
CA CYS A 478 -13.40 -6.26 17.75
C CYS A 478 -14.69 -6.24 16.91
N ILE A 479 -14.84 -7.24 16.03
CA ILE A 479 -16.05 -7.44 15.24
C ILE A 479 -16.73 -8.71 15.75
N VAL A 480 -17.98 -8.54 16.14
CA VAL A 480 -18.78 -9.58 16.77
C VAL A 480 -19.95 -9.94 15.85
N LYS A 481 -20.24 -11.22 15.72
CA LYS A 481 -21.38 -11.74 14.97
C LYS A 481 -22.35 -12.41 15.91
N ASN A 482 -23.63 -12.05 15.80
CA ASN A 482 -24.75 -12.65 16.53
C ASN A 482 -25.44 -13.69 15.65
N GLU A 483 -25.30 -14.97 15.94
CA GLU A 483 -25.95 -16.05 15.21
C GLU A 483 -26.87 -16.88 16.14
N SER A 484 -28.17 -16.85 15.89
CA SER A 484 -29.15 -17.74 16.57
C SER A 484 -29.03 -17.76 18.10
N GLY A 485 -28.70 -16.62 18.73
CA GLY A 485 -28.56 -16.51 20.20
C GLY A 485 -27.16 -16.87 20.72
N GLN A 486 -26.21 -17.06 19.83
CA GLN A 486 -24.79 -17.19 20.18
C GLN A 486 -24.02 -15.97 19.66
N VAL A 487 -23.15 -15.43 20.50
CA VAL A 487 -22.27 -14.30 20.17
C VAL A 487 -20.88 -14.84 19.85
N GLY A 488 -20.43 -14.67 18.62
CA GLY A 488 -19.12 -15.11 18.17
C GLY A 488 -18.21 -13.92 17.83
N ILE A 489 -16.95 -13.97 18.26
CA ILE A 489 -15.94 -13.01 17.83
C ILE A 489 -15.46 -13.41 16.44
N ASP A 490 -15.82 -12.61 15.44
CA ASP A 490 -15.35 -12.79 14.06
C ASP A 490 -13.92 -12.31 13.88
N THR A 491 -13.62 -11.15 14.44
CA THR A 491 -12.30 -10.54 14.36
C THR A 491 -11.96 -9.85 15.68
N PHE A 492 -10.76 -10.12 16.18
CA PHE A 492 -10.17 -9.35 17.26
C PHE A 492 -8.71 -9.06 16.92
N LEU A 493 -8.41 -7.79 16.82
CA LEU A 493 -7.08 -7.32 16.49
C LEU A 493 -6.65 -6.15 17.37
N MET A 494 -5.35 -6.04 17.58
CA MET A 494 -4.73 -4.93 18.30
C MET A 494 -3.44 -4.49 17.61
N SER A 495 -3.20 -3.19 17.65
CA SER A 495 -1.93 -2.61 17.21
C SER A 495 -0.79 -3.08 18.13
N CYS A 496 0.38 -3.33 17.52
CA CYS A 496 1.60 -3.69 18.28
C CYS A 496 1.95 -2.66 19.37
N ARG A 497 1.54 -1.42 19.24
CA ARG A 497 1.81 -0.31 20.16
C ARG A 497 1.20 -0.47 21.56
N ILE A 498 0.14 -1.27 21.70
CA ILE A 498 -0.56 -1.46 22.97
C ILE A 498 -0.43 -2.89 23.54
N MET A 499 0.33 -3.75 22.86
CA MET A 499 0.54 -5.12 23.30
C MET A 499 1.31 -5.19 24.63
N GLY A 500 1.05 -6.23 25.41
CA GLY A 500 1.73 -6.48 26.69
C GLY A 500 1.26 -5.61 27.86
N ARG A 501 0.10 -4.93 27.72
CA ARG A 501 -0.50 -4.05 28.76
C ARG A 501 -1.81 -4.60 29.33
N ASN A 502 -2.14 -5.88 29.11
CA ASN A 502 -3.39 -6.54 29.51
C ASN A 502 -4.68 -5.88 28.96
N ILE A 503 -4.57 -5.03 27.93
CA ILE A 503 -5.71 -4.33 27.32
C ILE A 503 -6.67 -5.33 26.68
N GLU A 504 -6.14 -6.43 26.10
CA GLU A 504 -6.92 -7.52 25.53
C GLU A 504 -7.91 -8.13 26.53
N LYS A 505 -7.52 -8.26 27.79
CA LYS A 505 -8.39 -8.79 28.85
C LYS A 505 -9.54 -7.83 29.15
N VAL A 506 -9.22 -6.55 29.28
CA VAL A 506 -10.24 -5.50 29.54
C VAL A 506 -11.28 -5.45 28.43
N ILE A 507 -10.85 -5.52 27.16
CA ILE A 507 -11.75 -5.54 26.01
C ILE A 507 -12.65 -6.79 26.05
N LEU A 508 -12.09 -7.98 26.31
CA LEU A 508 -12.85 -9.22 26.37
C LEU A 508 -13.84 -9.22 27.55
N ASP A 509 -13.44 -8.76 28.73
CA ASP A 509 -14.33 -8.64 29.88
C ASP A 509 -15.50 -7.69 29.60
N TYR A 510 -15.24 -6.56 28.93
CA TYR A 510 -16.28 -5.63 28.49
C TYR A 510 -17.26 -6.32 27.54
N LEU A 511 -16.78 -6.99 26.49
CA LEU A 511 -17.60 -7.69 25.51
C LEU A 511 -18.47 -8.78 26.14
N VAL A 512 -17.92 -9.56 27.06
CA VAL A 512 -18.66 -10.58 27.82
C VAL A 512 -19.78 -9.91 28.65
N SER A 513 -19.47 -8.80 29.33
CA SER A 513 -20.45 -8.10 30.16
C SER A 513 -21.63 -7.55 29.34
N VAL A 514 -21.35 -6.96 28.16
CA VAL A 514 -22.38 -6.43 27.24
C VAL A 514 -23.21 -7.55 26.64
N SER A 515 -22.57 -8.64 26.18
CA SER A 515 -23.27 -9.80 25.62
C SER A 515 -24.17 -10.49 26.63
N TYR A 516 -23.74 -10.58 27.90
CA TYR A 516 -24.56 -11.16 28.99
C TYR A 516 -25.79 -10.30 29.31
N THR A 517 -25.68 -8.99 29.14
CA THR A 517 -26.79 -8.06 29.36
C THR A 517 -27.83 -8.18 28.27
N HIS A 518 -27.42 -8.36 27.02
CA HIS A 518 -28.31 -8.59 25.89
C HIS A 518 -29.05 -9.94 25.94
N LEU A 519 -28.39 -11.02 26.36
CA LEU A 519 -29.00 -12.34 26.53
C LEU A 519 -30.03 -12.41 27.67
N ARG A 520 -29.95 -11.51 28.65
CA ARG A 520 -30.94 -11.42 29.76
C ARG A 520 -32.14 -10.52 29.44
N ALA A 521 -32.06 -9.70 28.40
CA ALA A 521 -33.13 -8.78 28.01
C ALA A 521 -34.15 -9.40 27.01
N HIS A 522 -33.91 -10.63 26.59
CA HIS A 522 -34.81 -11.48 25.81
C HIS A 522 -35.18 -12.73 26.61
#